data_d763d9935aab185f4517fe62199e17b4
#
_entry.id   d763d9935aab185f4517fe62199e17b4
#
_cell.length_a   1.000
_cell.length_b   1.000
_cell.length_c   1.000
_cell.angle_alpha   90.00
_cell.angle_beta   90.00
_cell.angle_gamma   90.00
#
_symmetry.space_group_name_H-M   'P 1'
#
loop_
_entity.id
_entity.type
_entity.pdbx_description
1 polymer ?
#
loop_
_entity_poly.entity_id
_entity_poly.type
_entity_poly.pdbx_seq_one_letter_code
_entity_poly.pdbx_strand_id
1 'polypeptide(L)'
;MMRGATKFAGVCVAAVLAAMTVPNRAEACGGTFCDGGVPGPMPVDQTGENVIFVMGGDKAEVHIQISYDPNTNANKFAWMIPLATVPDFSVGSQPLFDRVLAATVPLYNLTQSFESCDFGDEGGSGGNFTSGFPATTTSDPSGGSETDVGGPEVLLNETVGAFDVVVLQDTELAPIQAWLEDNGYNWDPAAAPILQQYLDEGNVIAALKLTNGVGLEDIHPITLRYDGLETCFPLRLTRIAAVEDMEIRVFVLANERAAPTNFRHVLINQVKIDWLGAMIAGNYREVIMNAVDAMMADGRAFVTEYAGTSSTVSQGGIFDNNWDEQAFVGLDPVQTVTTLNDQGLAQCTDELSCAWNHPLIYGLLLEFLPPPDGVEPLTFYAYLGDYVDQIDLVKWNGGAEFSAALLDRVIDPGIHAVDLLDTWPYLTRMYTLISPGEMMEDPIFHLNPDLGDVDQLRTADNYNLCNGDSVVTLPDGREVYVPGGQTWPTIPNEMWWEEEVQTIGLKGAPMTLVNNTNAITKVVTDWNLSHNWPRADDTGNTPTGGGDSMTETDTDSPLDDEPGACGCRSNDPRGLWLMLGLLALRRRRTTSL
;
A
#
# COMPACT_ATOMS: atom_id res chain seq x y z
N MET A 1 14.96 73.71 -51.21
CA MET A 1 15.59 74.05 -49.93
C MET A 1 14.62 73.74 -48.80
N MET A 2 15.09 73.16 -47.81
CA MET A 2 14.48 72.81 -46.51
C MET A 2 14.09 71.36 -46.31
N ARG A 3 14.88 70.75 -45.48
CA ARG A 3 14.83 69.37 -45.02
C ARG A 3 13.82 69.25 -43.87
N GLY A 4 12.91 68.29 -43.98
CA GLY A 4 12.03 67.86 -42.91
C GLY A 4 12.57 66.58 -42.27
N ALA A 5 12.86 66.66 -41.00
CA ALA A 5 13.34 65.53 -40.18
C ALA A 5 12.15 64.74 -39.64
N THR A 6 12.07 63.46 -39.98
CA THR A 6 11.10 62.52 -39.43
C THR A 6 11.66 61.91 -38.15
N LYS A 7 10.97 62.10 -37.03
CA LYS A 7 11.30 61.46 -35.76
C LYS A 7 10.70 60.07 -35.71
N PHE A 8 11.55 59.06 -35.61
CA PHE A 8 11.16 57.69 -35.23
C PHE A 8 10.95 57.61 -33.73
N ALA A 9 9.74 57.28 -33.31
CA ALA A 9 9.44 56.94 -31.94
C ALA A 9 9.70 55.45 -31.77
N GLY A 10 10.73 55.08 -31.04
CA GLY A 10 11.02 53.72 -30.64
C GLY A 10 10.07 53.28 -29.50
N VAL A 11 9.24 52.25 -29.78
CA VAL A 11 8.45 51.59 -28.77
C VAL A 11 9.33 50.53 -28.11
N CYS A 12 9.76 50.79 -26.87
CA CYS A 12 10.37 49.78 -26.00
C CYS A 12 9.29 48.78 -25.55
N VAL A 13 9.25 47.59 -26.13
CA VAL A 13 8.50 46.46 -25.61
C VAL A 13 9.32 45.89 -24.46
N ALA A 14 8.93 46.20 -23.23
CA ALA A 14 9.43 45.52 -22.03
C ALA A 14 8.83 44.13 -21.97
N ALA A 15 9.61 43.12 -22.35
CA ALA A 15 9.26 41.71 -22.10
C ALA A 15 9.40 41.47 -20.59
N VAL A 16 8.27 41.42 -19.89
CA VAL A 16 8.20 40.93 -18.52
C VAL A 16 8.33 39.40 -18.62
N LEU A 17 9.54 38.87 -18.36
CA LEU A 17 9.72 37.47 -18.01
C LEU A 17 9.07 37.27 -16.65
N ALA A 18 7.83 36.74 -16.67
CA ALA A 18 7.27 36.08 -15.51
C ALA A 18 8.11 34.82 -15.29
N ALA A 19 9.06 34.87 -14.36
CA ALA A 19 9.66 33.69 -13.78
C ALA A 19 8.53 32.95 -13.08
N MET A 20 8.00 31.91 -13.71
CA MET A 20 7.22 30.91 -13.04
C MET A 20 8.18 30.23 -12.04
N THR A 21 8.12 30.65 -10.81
CA THR A 21 8.66 29.87 -9.70
C THR A 21 7.78 28.63 -9.63
N VAL A 22 8.25 27.55 -10.23
CA VAL A 22 7.80 26.21 -9.91
C VAL A 22 8.02 26.08 -8.40
N PRO A 23 6.99 25.83 -7.58
CA PRO A 23 7.24 25.52 -6.18
C PRO A 23 8.17 24.31 -6.18
N ASN A 24 9.36 24.45 -5.60
CA ASN A 24 10.17 23.32 -5.23
C ASN A 24 9.28 22.48 -4.29
N ARG A 25 8.85 21.32 -4.75
CA ARG A 25 8.27 20.32 -3.87
C ARG A 25 9.33 20.06 -2.80
N ALA A 26 8.99 20.28 -1.57
CA ALA A 26 9.76 19.78 -0.46
C ALA A 26 9.61 18.26 -0.52
N GLU A 27 10.62 17.57 -1.01
CA GLU A 27 10.73 16.13 -0.94
C GLU A 27 11.02 15.81 0.52
N ALA A 28 10.06 15.20 1.20
CA ALA A 28 10.15 14.85 2.59
C ALA A 28 10.13 13.33 2.72
N CYS A 29 11.00 12.77 3.57
CA CYS A 29 11.01 11.33 3.92
C CYS A 29 10.17 11.11 5.18
N GLY A 30 9.10 10.35 5.13
CA GLY A 30 8.28 10.04 6.27
C GLY A 30 8.61 8.72 6.91
N GLY A 31 8.81 8.71 8.20
CA GLY A 31 9.19 7.51 8.92
C GLY A 31 10.56 6.92 8.55
N THR A 32 11.10 7.25 7.39
CA THR A 32 12.43 6.85 6.92
C THR A 32 13.43 8.00 7.07
N PHE A 33 14.59 7.71 7.65
CA PHE A 33 15.67 8.66 7.89
C PHE A 33 16.94 8.19 7.18
N CYS A 34 17.68 9.10 6.59
CA CYS A 34 18.90 8.76 5.84
C CYS A 34 20.16 9.12 6.62
N ASP A 35 21.22 8.38 6.38
CA ASP A 35 22.50 8.50 7.07
C ASP A 35 23.31 9.76 6.65
N GLY A 36 24.07 10.33 7.58
CA GLY A 36 24.79 11.57 7.61
C GLY A 36 25.39 12.15 6.33
N GLY A 37 24.70 13.12 5.75
CA GLY A 37 25.18 14.09 4.76
C GLY A 37 24.80 15.51 5.16
N VAL A 38 25.22 16.53 4.39
CA VAL A 38 24.86 17.93 4.63
C VAL A 38 23.35 18.09 4.74
N PRO A 39 22.79 18.88 5.71
CA PRO A 39 21.36 19.10 5.83
C PRO A 39 20.74 19.53 4.48
N GLY A 40 19.86 18.71 3.94
CA GLY A 40 19.17 18.93 2.68
C GLY A 40 17.90 18.07 2.63
N PRO A 41 17.00 18.27 1.66
CA PRO A 41 15.81 17.45 1.51
C PRO A 41 16.21 15.98 1.35
N MET A 42 15.47 15.11 2.00
CA MET A 42 15.77 13.69 2.11
C MET A 42 15.44 12.94 0.81
N PRO A 43 16.21 11.93 0.40
CA PRO A 43 16.15 11.39 -0.96
C PRO A 43 15.24 10.17 -1.14
N VAL A 44 14.39 9.80 -0.16
CA VAL A 44 13.52 8.61 -0.26
C VAL A 44 12.06 9.02 -0.24
N ASP A 45 11.38 8.88 -1.38
CA ASP A 45 9.93 8.99 -1.47
C ASP A 45 9.28 7.64 -1.13
N GLN A 46 8.46 7.60 -0.09
CA GLN A 46 7.64 6.44 0.24
C GLN A 46 6.40 6.45 -0.65
N THR A 47 6.32 5.49 -1.57
CA THR A 47 5.27 5.41 -2.58
C THR A 47 4.10 4.53 -2.17
N GLY A 48 4.27 3.71 -1.14
CA GLY A 48 3.22 2.84 -0.62
C GLY A 48 3.64 2.07 0.64
N GLU A 49 2.64 1.51 1.31
CA GLU A 49 2.83 0.67 2.48
C GLU A 49 1.85 -0.50 2.47
N ASN A 50 2.36 -1.70 2.72
CA ASN A 50 1.58 -2.91 2.89
C ASN A 50 1.76 -3.41 4.32
N VAL A 51 0.64 -3.62 5.01
CA VAL A 51 0.64 -4.09 6.40
C VAL A 51 -0.24 -5.32 6.52
N ILE A 52 0.28 -6.39 7.14
CA ILE A 52 -0.51 -7.57 7.49
C ILE A 52 -0.61 -7.63 9.00
N PHE A 53 -1.83 -7.56 9.54
CA PHE A 53 -2.13 -7.83 10.93
C PHE A 53 -2.58 -9.28 11.10
N VAL A 54 -2.13 -9.92 12.16
CA VAL A 54 -2.70 -11.18 12.65
C VAL A 54 -3.47 -10.89 13.92
N MET A 55 -4.80 -11.07 13.89
CA MET A 55 -5.69 -10.67 14.98
C MET A 55 -6.51 -11.86 15.47
N GLY A 56 -6.57 -12.05 16.79
CA GLY A 56 -7.45 -13.06 17.40
C GLY A 56 -6.79 -14.04 18.37
N GLY A 57 -5.50 -13.89 18.65
CA GLY A 57 -4.78 -14.64 19.70
C GLY A 57 -4.54 -13.80 20.95
N ASP A 58 -3.74 -14.34 21.87
CA ASP A 58 -3.23 -13.62 23.05
C ASP A 58 -2.09 -12.63 22.67
N LYS A 59 -1.58 -12.73 21.45
CA LYS A 59 -0.52 -11.88 20.87
C LYS A 59 -1.02 -11.25 19.58
N ALA A 60 -0.66 -10.00 19.37
CA ALA A 60 -0.78 -9.36 18.07
C ALA A 60 0.53 -9.54 17.29
N GLU A 61 0.39 -9.74 16.00
CA GLU A 61 1.53 -9.77 15.09
C GLU A 61 1.26 -8.82 13.93
N VAL A 62 2.28 -8.03 13.59
CA VAL A 62 2.22 -7.06 12.51
C VAL A 62 3.40 -7.27 11.58
N HIS A 63 3.14 -7.50 10.30
CA HIS A 63 4.15 -7.52 9.26
C HIS A 63 4.06 -6.23 8.47
N ILE A 64 5.19 -5.57 8.23
CA ILE A 64 5.22 -4.29 7.52
C ILE A 64 6.18 -4.40 6.35
N GLN A 65 5.70 -4.00 5.17
CA GLN A 65 6.48 -3.89 3.94
C GLN A 65 6.33 -2.46 3.41
N ILE A 66 7.45 -1.76 3.30
CA ILE A 66 7.50 -0.41 2.72
C ILE A 66 7.82 -0.51 1.23
N SER A 67 7.07 0.23 0.42
CA SER A 67 7.39 0.48 -0.99
C SER A 67 8.06 1.84 -1.11
N TYR A 68 9.23 1.89 -1.72
CA TYR A 68 10.02 3.11 -1.95
C TYR A 68 10.34 3.26 -3.45
N ASP A 69 10.66 4.50 -3.88
CA ASP A 69 11.12 4.72 -5.26
C ASP A 69 12.56 4.20 -5.41
N PRO A 70 12.81 3.16 -6.25
CA PRO A 70 14.15 2.59 -6.43
C PRO A 70 15.15 3.55 -7.10
N ASN A 71 14.70 4.67 -7.63
CA ASN A 71 15.58 5.70 -8.20
C ASN A 71 16.11 6.68 -7.13
N THR A 72 15.65 6.57 -5.90
CA THR A 72 16.17 7.36 -4.80
C THR A 72 17.52 6.82 -4.35
N ASN A 73 18.50 7.71 -4.18
CA ASN A 73 19.88 7.34 -3.83
C ASN A 73 20.00 7.11 -2.31
N ALA A 74 19.33 6.09 -1.81
CA ALA A 74 19.25 5.78 -0.39
C ALA A 74 20.35 4.78 0.06
N ASN A 75 21.63 5.16 -0.11
CA ASN A 75 22.75 4.34 0.40
C ASN A 75 22.75 4.20 1.92
N LYS A 76 21.78 4.81 2.63
CA LYS A 76 21.68 4.78 4.08
C LYS A 76 20.22 5.01 4.50
N PHE A 77 19.44 3.97 4.37
CA PHE A 77 18.05 3.92 4.80
C PHE A 77 17.97 3.78 6.32
N ALA A 78 17.19 4.62 6.97
CA ALA A 78 16.80 4.43 8.36
C ALA A 78 15.29 4.63 8.49
N TRP A 79 14.65 3.76 9.25
CA TRP A 79 13.22 3.78 9.46
C TRP A 79 12.91 3.89 10.95
N MET A 80 11.98 4.77 11.31
CA MET A 80 11.55 4.95 12.69
C MET A 80 10.11 4.48 12.85
N ILE A 81 9.87 3.68 13.89
CA ILE A 81 8.56 3.14 14.22
C ILE A 81 8.26 3.48 15.68
N PRO A 82 7.27 4.32 15.99
CA PRO A 82 6.76 4.47 17.34
C PRO A 82 5.98 3.22 17.73
N LEU A 83 6.23 2.71 18.92
CA LEU A 83 5.72 1.44 19.42
C LEU A 83 5.14 1.62 20.82
N ALA A 84 4.02 0.99 21.12
CA ALA A 84 3.43 1.04 22.47
C ALA A 84 4.30 0.31 23.51
N THR A 85 4.97 -0.76 23.09
CA THR A 85 5.89 -1.57 23.91
C THR A 85 7.01 -2.10 23.01
N VAL A 86 8.07 -2.64 23.59
CA VAL A 86 9.13 -3.32 22.82
C VAL A 86 8.58 -4.67 22.33
N PRO A 87 8.48 -4.90 21.00
CA PRO A 87 8.07 -6.19 20.46
C PRO A 87 9.25 -7.15 20.32
N ASP A 88 8.95 -8.42 20.04
CA ASP A 88 9.91 -9.33 19.41
C ASP A 88 10.00 -9.00 17.92
N PHE A 89 11.18 -8.66 17.42
CA PHE A 89 11.43 -8.41 16.00
C PHE A 89 11.87 -9.68 15.28
N SER A 90 11.44 -9.86 14.03
CA SER A 90 11.94 -10.91 13.15
C SER A 90 11.79 -10.51 11.68
N VAL A 91 12.47 -11.24 10.80
CA VAL A 91 12.33 -11.06 9.35
C VAL A 91 10.93 -11.48 8.93
N GLY A 92 10.29 -10.68 8.08
CA GLY A 92 9.00 -11.00 7.47
C GLY A 92 9.16 -11.68 6.10
N SER A 93 8.14 -12.42 5.68
CA SER A 93 8.16 -13.14 4.39
C SER A 93 7.74 -12.23 3.24
N GLN A 94 8.66 -11.87 2.35
CA GLN A 94 8.33 -11.16 1.11
C GLN A 94 7.36 -11.97 0.22
N PRO A 95 7.54 -13.29 0.00
CA PRO A 95 6.58 -14.09 -0.76
C PRO A 95 5.17 -14.10 -0.17
N LEU A 96 5.00 -13.98 1.15
CA LEU A 96 3.67 -13.86 1.76
C LEU A 96 2.94 -12.62 1.23
N PHE A 97 3.60 -11.46 1.24
CA PHE A 97 3.02 -10.22 0.69
C PHE A 97 2.67 -10.38 -0.78
N ASP A 98 3.57 -10.94 -1.59
CA ASP A 98 3.34 -11.12 -3.02
C ASP A 98 2.11 -12.01 -3.28
N ARG A 99 1.96 -13.10 -2.51
CA ARG A 99 0.83 -14.03 -2.64
C ARG A 99 -0.47 -13.43 -2.15
N VAL A 100 -0.47 -12.74 -1.01
CA VAL A 100 -1.65 -12.07 -0.47
C VAL A 100 -2.11 -10.95 -1.40
N LEU A 101 -1.19 -10.13 -1.90
CA LEU A 101 -1.47 -9.08 -2.88
C LEU A 101 -2.11 -9.65 -4.15
N ALA A 102 -1.51 -10.68 -4.74
CA ALA A 102 -2.00 -11.29 -5.98
C ALA A 102 -3.36 -11.98 -5.81
N ALA A 103 -3.59 -12.64 -4.67
CA ALA A 103 -4.79 -13.42 -4.42
C ALA A 103 -6.03 -12.58 -4.09
N THR A 104 -5.87 -11.30 -3.73
CA THR A 104 -6.95 -10.47 -3.18
C THR A 104 -7.20 -9.18 -3.96
N VAL A 105 -6.40 -8.91 -5.02
CA VAL A 105 -6.61 -7.73 -5.86
C VAL A 105 -7.98 -7.78 -6.54
N PRO A 106 -8.74 -6.68 -6.58
CA PRO A 106 -10.01 -6.65 -7.29
C PRO A 106 -9.85 -6.99 -8.76
N LEU A 107 -10.65 -7.94 -9.23
CA LEU A 107 -10.69 -8.39 -10.62
C LEU A 107 -11.98 -7.89 -11.26
N TYR A 108 -11.84 -7.07 -12.29
CA TYR A 108 -12.96 -6.57 -13.06
C TYR A 108 -13.07 -7.38 -14.35
N ASN A 109 -14.26 -7.96 -14.58
CA ASN A 109 -14.55 -8.78 -15.74
C ASN A 109 -15.78 -8.25 -16.50
N LEU A 110 -15.74 -8.33 -17.80
CA LEU A 110 -16.83 -7.92 -18.68
C LEU A 110 -17.24 -9.10 -19.57
N THR A 111 -18.41 -9.65 -19.31
CA THR A 111 -19.01 -10.63 -20.21
C THR A 111 -19.65 -9.92 -21.40
N GLN A 112 -19.82 -10.63 -22.51
CA GLN A 112 -20.43 -10.10 -23.73
C GLN A 112 -21.66 -10.91 -24.07
N SER A 113 -22.78 -10.24 -24.24
CA SER A 113 -24.01 -10.81 -24.76
C SER A 113 -24.50 -9.97 -25.96
N PHE A 114 -25.40 -10.51 -26.76
CA PHE A 114 -25.78 -9.87 -28.03
C PHE A 114 -27.29 -9.98 -28.24
N GLU A 115 -27.88 -8.89 -28.71
CA GLU A 115 -29.23 -8.89 -29.23
C GLU A 115 -29.32 -9.80 -30.46
N SER A 116 -30.40 -10.59 -30.57
CA SER A 116 -30.64 -11.41 -31.76
C SER A 116 -30.99 -10.49 -32.94
N CYS A 117 -30.01 -10.24 -33.79
CA CYS A 117 -30.19 -9.39 -34.96
C CYS A 117 -30.41 -10.24 -36.22
N ASP A 118 -31.40 -9.90 -37.02
CA ASP A 118 -31.59 -10.47 -38.34
C ASP A 118 -30.56 -9.87 -39.32
N PHE A 119 -29.32 -10.36 -39.27
CA PHE A 119 -28.30 -10.03 -40.26
C PHE A 119 -28.03 -11.23 -41.16
N GLY A 120 -28.13 -11.02 -42.49
CA GLY A 120 -27.58 -11.94 -43.47
C GLY A 120 -26.08 -12.10 -43.24
N ASP A 121 -25.66 -13.34 -43.27
CA ASP A 121 -24.32 -13.89 -42.99
C ASP A 121 -23.15 -13.14 -43.68
N GLU A 122 -22.14 -12.70 -42.95
CA GLU A 122 -20.73 -12.66 -43.41
C GLU A 122 -19.76 -12.57 -42.23
N GLY A 123 -18.76 -13.48 -42.17
CA GLY A 123 -17.86 -13.69 -41.06
C GLY A 123 -16.47 -13.02 -41.15
N GLY A 124 -15.69 -13.07 -40.08
CA GLY A 124 -14.25 -12.72 -40.07
C GLY A 124 -13.62 -12.59 -38.68
N SER A 125 -12.80 -13.32 -38.37
CA SER A 125 -11.50 -13.70 -37.80
C SER A 125 -10.71 -12.65 -36.98
N GLY A 126 -10.11 -13.15 -35.89
CA GLY A 126 -9.42 -12.48 -34.78
C GLY A 126 -7.90 -12.22 -34.96
N GLY A 127 -7.26 -11.73 -33.91
CA GLY A 127 -5.81 -11.50 -33.81
C GLY A 127 -5.31 -11.08 -32.42
N ASN A 128 -4.26 -11.76 -31.97
CA ASN A 128 -3.54 -11.61 -30.69
C ASN A 128 -2.35 -10.66 -30.79
N PHE A 129 -1.97 -9.98 -29.69
CA PHE A 129 -0.62 -9.41 -29.52
C PHE A 129 -0.14 -9.39 -28.06
N THR A 130 1.19 -9.60 -27.88
CA THR A 130 1.97 -9.60 -26.63
C THR A 130 3.17 -8.65 -26.73
N SER A 131 3.67 -8.10 -25.59
CA SER A 131 5.05 -7.58 -25.35
C SER A 131 5.21 -7.05 -23.92
N GLY A 132 6.34 -6.94 -23.45
CA GLY A 132 7.51 -7.26 -22.76
C GLY A 132 8.35 -6.04 -22.34
N PHE A 133 9.08 -6.15 -21.19
CA PHE A 133 9.81 -5.08 -20.48
C PHE A 133 11.32 -5.12 -20.64
N PRO A 134 12.08 -4.08 -20.17
CA PRO A 134 13.30 -4.31 -19.40
C PRO A 134 13.63 -3.33 -18.25
N ALA A 135 14.56 -3.76 -17.36
CA ALA A 135 15.10 -3.14 -16.15
C ALA A 135 16.57 -2.69 -16.27
N THR A 136 17.14 -2.00 -15.23
CA THR A 136 18.54 -2.00 -14.72
C THR A 136 18.83 -0.85 -13.75
N THR A 137 19.38 -0.99 -12.62
CA THR A 137 20.60 -1.29 -11.79
C THR A 137 21.62 -0.14 -11.68
N THR A 138 22.23 0.21 -10.59
CA THR A 138 23.12 -0.14 -9.47
C THR A 138 23.94 1.08 -9.02
N SER A 139 24.56 1.27 -7.91
CA SER A 139 25.20 0.66 -6.75
C SER A 139 26.07 1.64 -5.92
N ASP A 140 26.14 1.53 -4.66
CA ASP A 140 27.10 1.33 -3.54
C ASP A 140 28.35 2.23 -3.31
N PRO A 141 29.08 2.18 -2.09
CA PRO A 141 28.74 2.06 -0.67
C PRO A 141 29.61 2.85 0.36
N SER A 142 29.36 2.61 1.70
CA SER A 142 30.24 2.57 2.91
C SER A 142 30.57 3.85 3.69
N GLY A 143 30.65 3.91 4.98
CA GLY A 143 30.69 3.17 6.20
C GLY A 143 31.36 3.90 7.36
N GLY A 144 30.88 3.74 8.60
CA GLY A 144 31.70 3.56 9.78
C GLY A 144 31.75 4.52 10.96
N SER A 145 31.40 4.00 12.15
CA SER A 145 32.07 4.09 13.45
C SER A 145 31.58 5.05 14.54
N GLU A 146 31.36 4.45 15.72
CA GLU A 146 30.74 4.88 16.97
C GLU A 146 31.61 5.76 17.88
N THR A 147 30.93 6.58 18.74
CA THR A 147 31.33 6.82 20.15
C THR A 147 30.17 7.38 20.98
N ASP A 148 30.03 6.87 22.21
CA ASP A 148 28.96 7.01 23.17
C ASP A 148 29.07 8.27 24.07
N VAL A 149 27.97 9.02 24.27
CA VAL A 149 27.77 9.94 25.40
C VAL A 149 26.28 10.04 25.73
N GLY A 150 25.87 9.65 26.92
CA GLY A 150 24.61 9.86 27.65
C GLY A 150 23.37 10.18 26.80
N GLY A 151 22.82 9.16 26.15
CA GLY A 151 21.64 9.23 25.30
C GLY A 151 20.39 8.65 25.98
N PRO A 152 19.28 8.48 25.23
CA PRO A 152 18.06 7.84 25.71
C PRO A 152 18.35 6.42 26.21
N GLU A 153 17.47 5.88 27.03
CA GLU A 153 17.57 4.48 27.45
C GLU A 153 17.42 3.59 26.21
N VAL A 154 18.42 2.75 25.95
CA VAL A 154 18.38 1.74 24.88
C VAL A 154 17.79 0.47 25.44
N LEU A 155 16.55 0.17 25.07
CA LEU A 155 15.80 -1.00 25.54
C LEU A 155 16.15 -2.28 24.75
N LEU A 156 16.50 -2.13 23.48
CA LEU A 156 16.86 -3.21 22.58
C LEU A 156 17.95 -2.73 21.62
N ASN A 157 18.88 -3.62 21.29
CA ASN A 157 19.86 -3.41 20.22
C ASN A 157 20.22 -4.78 19.64
N GLU A 158 19.70 -5.08 18.46
CA GLU A 158 19.92 -6.36 17.80
C GLU A 158 19.92 -6.20 16.28
N THR A 159 20.45 -7.20 15.56
CA THR A 159 20.37 -7.29 14.10
C THR A 159 19.24 -8.24 13.72
N VAL A 160 18.34 -7.79 12.85
CA VAL A 160 17.19 -8.54 12.34
C VAL A 160 17.29 -8.57 10.81
N GLY A 161 17.76 -9.68 10.26
CA GLY A 161 18.00 -9.81 8.83
C GLY A 161 19.00 -8.77 8.32
N ALA A 162 18.53 -7.88 7.44
CA ALA A 162 19.31 -6.79 6.85
C ALA A 162 19.32 -5.50 7.71
N PHE A 163 18.64 -5.48 8.86
CA PHE A 163 18.51 -4.28 9.69
C PHE A 163 19.22 -4.39 11.03
N ASP A 164 19.92 -3.33 11.42
CA ASP A 164 20.25 -3.07 12.82
C ASP A 164 19.06 -2.35 13.45
N VAL A 165 18.50 -2.94 14.51
CA VAL A 165 17.31 -2.47 15.20
C VAL A 165 17.69 -1.98 16.59
N VAL A 166 17.33 -0.75 16.91
CA VAL A 166 17.49 -0.18 18.26
C VAL A 166 16.16 0.36 18.73
N VAL A 167 15.78 0.07 19.96
CA VAL A 167 14.59 0.65 20.60
C VAL A 167 15.02 1.63 21.69
N LEU A 168 14.58 2.87 21.56
CA LEU A 168 14.94 4.00 22.40
C LEU A 168 13.73 4.43 23.23
N GLN A 169 13.96 4.71 24.50
CA GLN A 169 12.96 5.25 25.42
C GLN A 169 13.43 6.56 26.04
N ASP A 170 12.59 7.57 25.96
CA ASP A 170 12.71 8.83 26.72
C ASP A 170 11.33 9.51 26.77
N THR A 171 11.16 10.48 27.66
CA THR A 171 9.97 11.35 27.71
C THR A 171 10.13 12.62 26.88
N GLU A 172 11.36 12.95 26.53
CA GLU A 172 11.72 14.14 25.75
C GLU A 172 12.38 13.73 24.44
N LEU A 173 12.09 14.44 23.36
CA LEU A 173 12.67 14.16 22.06
C LEU A 173 14.17 14.46 22.00
N ALA A 174 14.66 15.47 22.75
CA ALA A 174 16.03 15.96 22.61
C ALA A 174 17.11 14.89 22.85
N PRO A 175 17.03 13.99 23.83
CA PRO A 175 17.98 12.87 23.98
C PRO A 175 17.94 11.90 22.81
N ILE A 176 16.75 11.56 22.30
CA ILE A 176 16.58 10.67 21.13
C ILE A 176 17.19 11.34 19.89
N GLN A 177 16.92 12.62 19.68
CA GLN A 177 17.50 13.40 18.59
C GLN A 177 19.03 13.41 18.67
N ALA A 178 19.61 13.70 19.81
CA ALA A 178 21.06 13.70 20.00
C ALA A 178 21.66 12.31 19.69
N TRP A 179 20.98 11.24 20.15
CA TRP A 179 21.40 9.88 19.85
C TRP A 179 21.37 9.58 18.34
N LEU A 180 20.29 9.96 17.65
CA LEU A 180 20.17 9.78 16.19
C LEU A 180 21.28 10.52 15.44
N GLU A 181 21.57 11.78 15.80
CA GLU A 181 22.64 12.60 15.20
C GLU A 181 24.02 11.99 15.47
N ASP A 182 24.29 11.55 16.70
CA ASP A 182 25.57 10.94 17.11
C ASP A 182 25.81 9.59 16.43
N ASN A 183 24.73 8.86 16.08
CA ASN A 183 24.80 7.58 15.37
C ASN A 183 24.67 7.74 13.83
N GLY A 184 24.75 8.96 13.34
CA GLY A 184 24.82 9.27 11.91
C GLY A 184 23.47 9.28 11.19
N TYR A 185 22.35 9.31 11.91
CA TYR A 185 21.03 9.45 11.32
C TYR A 185 20.74 10.93 11.03
N ASN A 186 20.37 11.25 9.80
CA ASN A 186 19.73 12.52 9.49
C ASN A 186 18.25 12.41 9.83
N TRP A 187 17.69 13.45 10.40
CA TRP A 187 16.27 13.53 10.71
C TRP A 187 15.69 14.85 10.19
N ASP A 188 14.40 14.81 9.82
CA ASP A 188 13.69 16.00 9.40
C ASP A 188 13.14 16.72 10.64
N PRO A 189 13.46 18.02 10.85
CA PRO A 189 12.87 18.82 11.92
C PRO A 189 11.33 18.82 11.92
N ALA A 190 10.68 18.57 10.79
CA ALA A 190 9.22 18.41 10.70
C ALA A 190 8.71 17.16 11.47
N ALA A 191 9.55 16.16 11.69
CA ALA A 191 9.23 14.99 12.49
C ALA A 191 9.15 15.29 13.99
N ALA A 192 9.87 16.33 14.48
CA ALA A 192 9.97 16.62 15.90
C ALA A 192 8.63 16.71 16.65
N PRO A 193 7.63 17.48 16.18
CA PRO A 193 6.36 17.59 16.89
C PRO A 193 5.56 16.28 16.87
N ILE A 194 5.76 15.44 15.87
CA ILE A 194 5.06 14.14 15.73
C ILE A 194 5.70 13.13 16.66
N LEU A 195 7.02 13.03 16.67
CA LEU A 195 7.77 12.14 17.56
C LEU A 195 7.52 12.49 19.03
N GLN A 196 7.55 13.80 19.38
CA GLN A 196 7.24 14.23 20.74
C GLN A 196 5.81 13.84 21.13
N GLN A 197 4.84 13.93 20.24
CA GLN A 197 3.48 13.51 20.50
C GLN A 197 3.39 12.01 20.82
N TYR A 198 4.11 11.14 20.09
CA TYR A 198 4.19 9.72 20.42
C TYR A 198 4.85 9.47 21.78
N LEU A 199 5.92 10.21 22.12
CA LEU A 199 6.56 10.11 23.43
C LEU A 199 5.62 10.56 24.56
N ASP A 200 4.86 11.64 24.35
CA ASP A 200 3.85 12.14 25.31
C ASP A 200 2.71 11.10 25.52
N GLU A 201 2.40 10.29 24.50
CA GLU A 201 1.47 9.16 24.56
C GLU A 201 2.07 7.91 25.22
N GLY A 202 3.38 7.94 25.54
CA GLY A 202 4.09 6.87 26.25
C GLY A 202 4.71 5.82 25.32
N ASN A 203 4.81 6.10 24.01
CA ASN A 203 5.46 5.20 23.07
C ASN A 203 6.98 5.22 23.22
N VAL A 204 7.61 4.10 22.86
CA VAL A 204 9.05 3.99 22.61
C VAL A 204 9.30 4.12 21.09
N ILE A 205 10.53 4.46 20.70
CA ILE A 205 10.87 4.62 19.29
C ILE A 205 11.85 3.53 18.88
N ALA A 206 11.44 2.67 17.96
CA ALA A 206 12.36 1.80 17.25
C ALA A 206 13.00 2.55 16.09
N ALA A 207 14.32 2.46 15.97
CA ALA A 207 15.07 2.95 14.82
C ALA A 207 15.75 1.76 14.14
N LEU A 208 15.47 1.60 12.85
CA LEU A 208 16.00 0.54 12.01
C LEU A 208 16.88 1.16 10.93
N LYS A 209 18.09 0.65 10.74
CA LYS A 209 18.96 1.02 9.63
C LYS A 209 19.47 -0.23 8.92
N LEU A 210 19.81 -0.12 7.64
CA LEU A 210 20.48 -1.21 6.93
C LEU A 210 21.87 -1.44 7.52
N THR A 211 22.24 -2.71 7.69
CA THR A 211 23.59 -3.10 8.12
C THR A 211 24.63 -2.70 7.06
N ASN A 212 25.87 -2.48 7.46
CA ASN A 212 26.92 -2.05 6.55
C ASN A 212 27.19 -3.09 5.45
N GLY A 213 27.11 -2.65 4.20
CA GLY A 213 27.39 -3.48 3.01
C GLY A 213 26.19 -4.21 2.44
N VAL A 214 24.99 -3.92 2.97
CA VAL A 214 23.70 -4.42 2.49
C VAL A 214 23.07 -3.34 1.59
N GLY A 215 22.47 -3.73 0.46
CA GLY A 215 21.86 -2.83 -0.51
C GLY A 215 20.35 -2.67 -0.32
N LEU A 216 19.73 -1.82 -1.14
CA LEU A 216 18.27 -1.66 -1.15
C LEU A 216 17.54 -2.93 -1.58
N GLU A 217 18.19 -3.77 -2.36
CA GLU A 217 17.71 -5.09 -2.80
C GLU A 217 17.57 -6.11 -1.67
N ASP A 218 18.17 -5.84 -0.52
CA ASP A 218 18.13 -6.69 0.67
C ASP A 218 17.02 -6.26 1.65
N ILE A 219 16.33 -5.15 1.39
CA ILE A 219 15.20 -4.69 2.19
C ILE A 219 14.10 -5.74 2.14
N HIS A 220 13.75 -6.26 3.29
CA HIS A 220 12.71 -7.26 3.49
C HIS A 220 11.62 -6.73 4.41
N PRO A 221 10.42 -7.34 4.42
CA PRO A 221 9.41 -7.03 5.42
C PRO A 221 9.93 -7.32 6.83
N ILE A 222 9.46 -6.55 7.80
CA ILE A 222 9.74 -6.79 9.21
C ILE A 222 8.48 -7.28 9.93
N THR A 223 8.65 -8.19 10.87
CA THR A 223 7.59 -8.72 11.71
C THR A 223 7.79 -8.25 13.14
N LEU A 224 6.73 -7.72 13.73
CA LEU A 224 6.64 -7.26 15.11
C LEU A 224 5.64 -8.12 15.87
N ARG A 225 6.05 -8.75 16.99
CA ARG A 225 5.16 -9.56 17.83
C ARG A 225 5.05 -8.94 19.20
N TYR A 226 3.82 -8.65 19.62
CA TYR A 226 3.50 -8.01 20.89
C TYR A 226 2.78 -8.97 21.83
N ASP A 227 3.02 -8.82 23.13
CA ASP A 227 2.11 -9.36 24.14
C ASP A 227 0.87 -8.45 24.22
N GLY A 228 -0.30 -8.98 23.89
CA GLY A 228 -1.55 -8.23 23.82
C GLY A 228 -2.03 -7.99 22.39
N LEU A 229 -3.02 -7.11 22.23
CA LEU A 229 -3.65 -6.82 20.94
C LEU A 229 -3.21 -5.42 20.47
N GLU A 230 -2.19 -5.37 19.64
CA GLU A 230 -1.82 -4.16 18.91
C GLU A 230 -2.51 -4.19 17.55
N THR A 231 -3.40 -3.24 17.27
CA THR A 231 -4.19 -3.18 16.03
C THR A 231 -4.05 -1.83 15.31
N CYS A 232 -3.00 -1.10 15.64
CA CYS A 232 -2.69 0.22 15.13
C CYS A 232 -1.39 0.18 14.33
N PHE A 233 -1.27 1.01 13.30
CA PHE A 233 0.02 1.25 12.68
C PHE A 233 0.30 2.77 12.54
N PRO A 234 1.57 3.22 12.65
CA PRO A 234 1.91 4.62 12.91
C PRO A 234 1.91 5.48 11.63
N LEU A 235 0.74 5.81 11.11
CA LEU A 235 0.57 6.61 9.90
C LEU A 235 0.98 8.08 10.08
N ARG A 236 0.81 8.65 11.29
CA ARG A 236 1.16 10.06 11.57
C ARG A 236 2.62 10.37 11.27
N LEU A 237 3.52 9.42 11.49
CA LEU A 237 4.94 9.61 11.20
C LEU A 237 5.23 9.44 9.71
N THR A 238 4.55 8.52 9.04
CA THR A 238 4.65 8.26 7.59
C THR A 238 4.39 9.52 6.76
N ARG A 239 3.55 10.44 7.24
CA ARG A 239 3.21 11.70 6.55
C ARG A 239 4.42 12.56 6.14
N ILE A 240 5.59 12.36 6.75
CA ILE A 240 6.79 13.16 6.50
C ILE A 240 7.45 12.78 5.17
N ALA A 241 7.32 11.51 4.71
CA ALA A 241 7.85 11.02 3.43
C ALA A 241 6.77 10.63 2.42
N ALA A 242 5.53 10.59 2.85
CA ALA A 242 4.46 10.17 1.98
C ALA A 242 4.34 11.11 0.78
N VAL A 243 4.21 10.52 -0.39
CA VAL A 243 3.78 11.25 -1.59
C VAL A 243 2.29 11.55 -1.52
N GLU A 244 1.82 12.50 -2.34
CA GLU A 244 0.37 12.73 -2.50
C GLU A 244 -0.31 11.45 -2.98
N ASP A 245 -1.47 11.14 -2.41
CA ASP A 245 -2.25 9.94 -2.71
C ASP A 245 -1.44 8.64 -2.55
N MET A 246 -0.67 8.55 -1.46
CA MET A 246 0.11 7.36 -1.14
C MET A 246 -0.80 6.15 -0.93
N GLU A 247 -0.43 5.02 -1.53
CA GLU A 247 -1.18 3.78 -1.42
C GLU A 247 -0.92 3.05 -0.10
N ILE A 248 -1.97 2.74 0.63
CA ILE A 248 -1.90 1.91 1.84
C ILE A 248 -2.82 0.71 1.68
N ARG A 249 -2.24 -0.48 1.84
CA ARG A 249 -2.96 -1.75 1.83
C ARG A 249 -2.82 -2.42 3.17
N VAL A 250 -3.95 -2.66 3.79
CA VAL A 250 -4.03 -3.36 5.08
C VAL A 250 -4.68 -4.71 4.86
N PHE A 251 -3.99 -5.75 5.28
CA PHE A 251 -4.48 -7.12 5.29
C PHE A 251 -4.65 -7.56 6.74
N VAL A 252 -5.69 -8.31 7.01
CA VAL A 252 -5.94 -8.86 8.34
C VAL A 252 -6.22 -10.35 8.23
N LEU A 253 -5.35 -11.16 8.80
CA LEU A 253 -5.56 -12.59 9.02
C LEU A 253 -6.22 -12.78 10.39
N ALA A 254 -7.41 -13.39 10.42
CA ALA A 254 -8.21 -13.53 11.63
C ALA A 254 -9.22 -14.68 11.52
N ASN A 255 -10.14 -14.78 12.48
CA ASN A 255 -11.30 -15.67 12.41
C ASN A 255 -12.52 -15.00 11.76
N GLU A 256 -12.53 -13.68 11.66
CA GLU A 256 -13.68 -12.86 11.26
C GLU A 256 -13.21 -11.66 10.45
N ARG A 257 -14.16 -10.97 9.80
CA ARG A 257 -13.85 -9.79 8.99
C ARG A 257 -13.37 -8.62 9.86
N ALA A 258 -12.28 -7.97 9.42
CA ALA A 258 -11.78 -6.74 10.03
C ALA A 258 -12.41 -5.48 9.42
N ALA A 259 -12.43 -4.43 10.22
CA ALA A 259 -12.92 -3.11 9.83
C ALA A 259 -12.14 -1.99 10.55
N PRO A 260 -12.08 -0.77 9.98
CA PRO A 260 -11.47 0.36 10.65
C PRO A 260 -12.34 0.86 11.81
N THR A 261 -11.70 1.25 12.92
CA THR A 261 -12.38 1.77 14.13
C THR A 261 -12.59 3.28 14.06
N ASN A 262 -11.52 4.03 13.79
CA ASN A 262 -11.49 5.50 13.80
C ASN A 262 -11.51 6.10 12.39
N PHE A 263 -11.25 5.31 11.36
CA PHE A 263 -11.42 5.69 9.96
C PHE A 263 -12.81 5.31 9.46
N ARG A 264 -13.25 5.94 8.38
CA ARG A 264 -14.51 5.60 7.69
C ARG A 264 -14.32 4.36 6.81
N HIS A 265 -15.43 3.78 6.43
CA HIS A 265 -15.51 2.78 5.38
C HIS A 265 -16.30 3.36 4.21
N VAL A 266 -15.81 3.19 2.98
CA VAL A 266 -16.44 3.75 1.78
C VAL A 266 -16.81 2.63 0.82
N LEU A 267 -18.04 2.68 0.32
CA LEU A 267 -18.46 1.93 -0.86
C LEU A 267 -18.36 2.85 -2.08
N ILE A 268 -17.62 2.41 -3.09
CA ILE A 268 -17.41 3.19 -4.32
C ILE A 268 -18.58 3.10 -5.27
N ASN A 269 -18.83 4.16 -6.02
CA ASN A 269 -19.83 4.18 -7.09
C ASN A 269 -19.30 3.41 -8.31
N GLN A 270 -19.87 2.23 -8.58
CA GLN A 270 -19.48 1.35 -9.69
C GLN A 270 -19.71 2.00 -11.07
N VAL A 271 -20.57 3.02 -11.18
CA VAL A 271 -20.79 3.77 -12.43
C VAL A 271 -19.58 4.63 -12.81
N LYS A 272 -18.72 4.96 -11.84
CA LYS A 272 -17.46 5.69 -12.08
C LYS A 272 -16.34 4.83 -12.64
N ILE A 273 -16.44 3.52 -12.54
CA ILE A 273 -15.48 2.58 -13.14
C ILE A 273 -15.61 2.61 -14.66
N ASP A 274 -14.50 2.70 -15.36
CA ASP A 274 -14.45 2.54 -16.82
C ASP A 274 -14.51 1.05 -17.19
N TRP A 275 -15.71 0.57 -17.51
CA TRP A 275 -15.97 -0.83 -17.86
C TRP A 275 -15.61 -1.18 -19.30
N LEU A 276 -15.40 -0.18 -20.17
CA LEU A 276 -15.15 -0.37 -21.60
C LEU A 276 -13.81 0.19 -22.07
N GLY A 277 -12.96 0.62 -21.15
CA GLY A 277 -11.61 1.08 -21.44
C GLY A 277 -10.70 0.00 -22.04
N ALA A 278 -9.58 0.39 -22.58
CA ALA A 278 -8.55 -0.53 -23.10
C ALA A 278 -8.09 -1.54 -22.03
N MET A 279 -8.08 -1.12 -20.77
CA MET A 279 -8.04 -1.97 -19.58
C MET A 279 -9.30 -1.68 -18.78
N ILE A 280 -10.09 -2.73 -18.51
CA ILE A 280 -11.27 -2.61 -17.66
C ILE A 280 -10.83 -2.10 -16.30
N ALA A 281 -11.57 -1.13 -15.74
CA ALA A 281 -11.23 -0.46 -14.49
C ALA A 281 -9.83 0.22 -14.46
N GLY A 282 -9.30 0.63 -15.61
CA GLY A 282 -8.02 1.33 -15.69
C GLY A 282 -7.97 2.64 -14.88
N ASN A 283 -9.13 3.19 -14.54
CA ASN A 283 -9.29 4.37 -13.67
C ASN A 283 -9.59 4.03 -12.20
N TYR A 284 -9.40 2.77 -11.76
CA TYR A 284 -9.76 2.31 -10.43
C TYR A 284 -9.13 3.15 -9.31
N ARG A 285 -7.83 3.45 -9.44
CA ARG A 285 -7.10 4.29 -8.49
C ARG A 285 -7.74 5.68 -8.33
N GLU A 286 -8.13 6.32 -9.45
CA GLU A 286 -8.82 7.62 -9.44
C GLU A 286 -10.18 7.54 -8.72
N VAL A 287 -10.92 6.45 -8.94
CA VAL A 287 -12.23 6.24 -8.28
C VAL A 287 -12.07 6.11 -6.77
N ILE A 288 -11.08 5.33 -6.30
CA ILE A 288 -10.81 5.18 -4.87
C ILE A 288 -10.38 6.52 -4.25
N MET A 289 -9.41 7.20 -4.86
CA MET A 289 -8.89 8.49 -4.41
C MET A 289 -10.03 9.48 -4.17
N ASN A 290 -10.86 9.72 -5.18
CA ASN A 290 -11.97 10.66 -5.06
C ASN A 290 -13.07 10.20 -4.08
N ALA A 291 -13.29 8.90 -3.91
CA ALA A 291 -14.27 8.37 -2.97
C ALA A 291 -13.78 8.48 -1.51
N VAL A 292 -12.48 8.30 -1.27
CA VAL A 292 -11.86 8.47 0.05
C VAL A 292 -11.81 9.96 0.44
N ASP A 293 -11.61 10.86 -0.52
CA ASP A 293 -11.61 12.32 -0.31
C ASP A 293 -13.01 12.93 -0.21
N ALA A 294 -14.06 12.11 -0.39
CA ALA A 294 -15.44 12.61 -0.26
C ALA A 294 -15.66 13.29 1.10
N MET A 295 -16.48 14.34 1.12
CA MET A 295 -16.64 15.27 2.26
C MET A 295 -16.84 14.59 3.62
N MET A 296 -17.52 13.44 3.69
CA MET A 296 -17.79 12.73 4.95
C MET A 296 -16.79 11.59 5.20
N ALA A 297 -16.00 11.21 4.20
CA ALA A 297 -14.88 10.31 4.33
C ALA A 297 -13.61 11.07 4.76
N ASP A 298 -13.48 12.33 4.34
CA ASP A 298 -12.52 13.33 4.84
C ASP A 298 -11.04 12.87 4.70
N GLY A 299 -10.72 12.16 3.59
CA GLY A 299 -9.39 11.59 3.35
C GLY A 299 -8.98 10.48 4.34
N ARG A 300 -9.87 10.09 5.26
CA ARG A 300 -9.62 9.09 6.32
C ARG A 300 -10.60 7.94 6.22
N ALA A 301 -10.50 7.20 5.12
CA ALA A 301 -11.40 6.10 4.86
C ALA A 301 -10.69 4.93 4.16
N PHE A 302 -11.24 3.75 4.32
CA PHE A 302 -10.82 2.53 3.63
C PHE A 302 -11.95 1.97 2.79
N VAL A 303 -11.59 1.37 1.67
CA VAL A 303 -12.46 0.50 0.88
C VAL A 303 -12.08 -0.94 1.17
N THR A 304 -13.03 -1.82 1.46
CA THR A 304 -12.75 -3.26 1.53
C THR A 304 -12.78 -3.83 0.11
N GLU A 305 -11.64 -4.36 -0.33
CA GLU A 305 -11.48 -4.93 -1.66
C GLU A 305 -11.77 -6.43 -1.69
N TYR A 306 -11.42 -7.13 -0.61
CA TYR A 306 -11.67 -8.54 -0.38
C TYR A 306 -11.95 -8.82 1.09
N ALA A 307 -12.90 -9.70 1.37
CA ALA A 307 -13.12 -10.28 2.69
C ALA A 307 -13.71 -11.68 2.51
N GLY A 308 -12.99 -12.69 2.98
CA GLY A 308 -13.37 -14.10 2.81
C GLY A 308 -12.28 -15.06 3.25
N THR A 309 -12.32 -16.28 2.73
CA THR A 309 -11.38 -17.33 3.15
C THR A 309 -9.92 -17.00 2.80
N SER A 310 -8.98 -17.21 3.75
CA SER A 310 -7.53 -17.11 3.53
C SER A 310 -7.00 -18.17 2.55
N SER A 311 -7.72 -19.28 2.36
CA SER A 311 -7.33 -20.36 1.44
C SER A 311 -7.31 -19.95 -0.04
N THR A 312 -7.77 -18.74 -0.38
CA THR A 312 -7.57 -18.14 -1.71
C THR A 312 -6.09 -17.84 -1.98
N VAL A 313 -5.27 -17.68 -0.94
CA VAL A 313 -3.84 -17.38 -1.04
C VAL A 313 -3.07 -18.67 -1.33
N SER A 314 -2.41 -18.72 -2.49
CA SER A 314 -1.55 -19.86 -2.84
C SER A 314 -0.29 -19.86 -1.98
N GLN A 315 -0.03 -20.96 -1.28
CA GLN A 315 1.19 -21.14 -0.47
C GLN A 315 2.44 -21.48 -1.32
N GLY A 316 2.24 -21.79 -2.61
CA GLY A 316 3.36 -22.16 -3.50
C GLY A 316 4.40 -21.05 -3.64
N GLY A 317 5.67 -21.35 -3.34
CA GLY A 317 6.79 -20.42 -3.39
C GLY A 317 6.94 -19.53 -2.14
N ILE A 318 6.10 -19.70 -1.10
CA ILE A 318 6.33 -19.10 0.23
C ILE A 318 7.35 -19.93 0.98
N PHE A 319 7.19 -21.25 0.98
CA PHE A 319 8.11 -22.22 1.56
C PHE A 319 8.02 -23.54 0.78
N ASP A 320 9.15 -24.27 0.72
CA ASP A 320 9.22 -25.63 0.20
C ASP A 320 10.04 -26.52 1.15
N ASN A 321 9.54 -27.73 1.44
CA ASN A 321 10.20 -28.70 2.32
C ASN A 321 11.56 -29.22 1.79
N ASN A 322 11.91 -28.90 0.55
CA ASN A 322 13.23 -29.21 -0.02
C ASN A 322 14.30 -28.18 0.35
N TRP A 323 13.90 -27.05 0.94
CA TRP A 323 14.85 -26.04 1.38
C TRP A 323 15.58 -26.51 2.65
N ASP A 324 16.90 -26.62 2.55
CA ASP A 324 17.77 -27.14 3.60
C ASP A 324 19.03 -26.26 3.70
N GLU A 325 19.07 -25.41 4.70
CA GLU A 325 20.20 -24.53 4.97
C GLU A 325 21.47 -25.32 5.32
N GLN A 326 21.33 -26.50 5.97
CA GLN A 326 22.47 -27.31 6.38
C GLN A 326 23.27 -27.86 5.20
N ALA A 327 22.67 -27.96 4.02
CA ALA A 327 23.34 -28.36 2.79
C ALA A 327 24.50 -27.42 2.38
N PHE A 328 24.51 -26.19 2.91
CA PHE A 328 25.54 -25.18 2.59
C PHE A 328 26.71 -25.21 3.58
N VAL A 329 26.59 -25.83 4.75
CA VAL A 329 27.64 -25.89 5.77
C VAL A 329 28.79 -26.81 5.29
N GLY A 330 29.95 -26.22 5.11
CA GLY A 330 31.13 -26.92 4.57
C GLY A 330 31.11 -27.14 3.05
N LEU A 331 30.13 -26.51 2.35
CA LEU A 331 30.03 -26.64 0.90
C LEU A 331 31.17 -25.90 0.18
N ASP A 332 31.65 -26.49 -0.89
CA ASP A 332 32.52 -25.79 -1.84
C ASP A 332 31.73 -24.67 -2.52
N PRO A 333 32.18 -23.39 -2.49
CA PRO A 333 31.44 -22.28 -3.03
C PRO A 333 31.03 -22.44 -4.50
N VAL A 334 31.79 -23.18 -5.30
CA VAL A 334 31.40 -23.45 -6.71
C VAL A 334 30.14 -24.33 -6.84
N GLN A 335 29.74 -25.02 -5.78
CA GLN A 335 28.52 -25.84 -5.75
C GLN A 335 27.28 -25.05 -5.28
N THR A 336 27.45 -23.81 -4.81
CA THR A 336 26.36 -23.03 -4.18
C THR A 336 25.16 -22.89 -5.08
N VAL A 337 25.32 -22.42 -6.31
CA VAL A 337 24.23 -22.22 -7.27
C VAL A 337 23.57 -23.54 -7.66
N THR A 338 24.37 -24.62 -7.82
CA THR A 338 23.83 -25.97 -8.09
C THR A 338 22.94 -26.43 -6.93
N THR A 339 23.38 -26.24 -5.68
CA THR A 339 22.60 -26.62 -4.50
C THR A 339 21.33 -25.80 -4.38
N LEU A 340 21.37 -24.49 -4.68
CA LEU A 340 20.17 -23.65 -4.75
C LEU A 340 19.18 -24.12 -5.84
N ASN A 341 19.69 -24.51 -7.03
CA ASN A 341 18.86 -25.08 -8.09
C ASN A 341 18.20 -26.41 -7.66
N ASP A 342 18.95 -27.30 -7.01
CA ASP A 342 18.43 -28.59 -6.55
C ASP A 342 17.33 -28.41 -5.50
N GLN A 343 17.37 -27.34 -4.73
CA GLN A 343 16.35 -26.97 -3.76
C GLN A 343 15.19 -26.13 -4.36
N GLY A 344 15.30 -25.73 -5.63
CA GLY A 344 14.29 -24.89 -6.29
C GLY A 344 14.35 -23.41 -5.90
N LEU A 345 15.38 -22.96 -5.18
CA LEU A 345 15.60 -21.54 -4.81
C LEU A 345 16.17 -20.71 -5.96
N ALA A 346 16.81 -21.37 -6.91
CA ALA A 346 17.30 -20.77 -8.14
C ALA A 346 16.93 -21.62 -9.34
N GLN A 347 16.93 -21.01 -10.52
CA GLN A 347 16.81 -21.68 -11.81
C GLN A 347 17.80 -21.04 -12.77
N CYS A 348 18.99 -21.64 -12.90
CA CYS A 348 20.00 -21.22 -13.86
C CYS A 348 19.95 -22.12 -15.08
N THR A 349 19.81 -21.54 -16.27
CA THR A 349 19.89 -22.23 -17.55
C THR A 349 21.28 -22.07 -18.16
N ASP A 350 21.67 -22.97 -19.05
CA ASP A 350 23.06 -23.14 -19.58
C ASP A 350 23.65 -21.90 -20.28
N GLU A 351 22.90 -20.84 -20.51
CA GLU A 351 23.33 -19.65 -21.23
C GLU A 351 22.96 -18.36 -20.49
N LEU A 352 23.73 -18.00 -19.44
CA LEU A 352 23.77 -16.63 -18.86
C LEU A 352 22.48 -16.10 -18.21
N SER A 353 21.54 -16.94 -17.82
CA SER A 353 20.36 -16.48 -17.09
C SER A 353 20.10 -17.33 -15.85
N CYS A 354 20.31 -16.74 -14.67
CA CYS A 354 19.80 -17.26 -13.41
C CYS A 354 18.54 -16.49 -13.03
N ALA A 355 17.45 -17.21 -12.79
CA ALA A 355 16.27 -16.67 -12.12
C ALA A 355 16.32 -17.12 -10.67
N TRP A 356 16.12 -16.18 -9.75
CA TRP A 356 16.04 -16.44 -8.32
C TRP A 356 14.57 -16.59 -7.93
N ASN A 357 14.20 -17.76 -7.44
CA ASN A 357 12.81 -18.07 -7.14
C ASN A 357 12.34 -17.51 -5.79
N HIS A 358 13.28 -17.06 -4.94
CA HIS A 358 13.00 -16.28 -3.75
C HIS A 358 13.74 -14.93 -3.83
N PRO A 359 13.08 -13.80 -3.53
CA PRO A 359 13.63 -12.46 -3.74
C PRO A 359 14.97 -12.20 -3.04
N LEU A 360 15.17 -12.75 -1.83
CA LEU A 360 16.38 -12.50 -1.03
C LEU A 360 17.59 -13.36 -1.41
N ILE A 361 17.46 -14.36 -2.28
CA ILE A 361 18.59 -15.24 -2.63
C ILE A 361 19.71 -14.46 -3.32
N TYR A 362 19.36 -13.52 -4.19
CA TYR A 362 20.38 -12.74 -4.90
C TYR A 362 21.18 -11.85 -3.94
N GLY A 363 20.52 -11.17 -3.01
CA GLY A 363 21.19 -10.37 -1.98
C GLY A 363 22.11 -11.22 -1.09
N LEU A 364 21.60 -12.38 -0.61
CA LEU A 364 22.43 -13.32 0.18
C LEU A 364 23.68 -13.79 -0.58
N LEU A 365 23.56 -14.03 -1.89
CA LEU A 365 24.73 -14.38 -2.69
C LEU A 365 25.71 -13.22 -2.81
N LEU A 366 25.25 -12.00 -3.02
CA LEU A 366 26.11 -10.80 -3.06
C LEU A 366 26.81 -10.57 -1.71
N GLU A 367 26.12 -10.82 -0.61
CA GLU A 367 26.65 -10.66 0.74
C GLU A 367 27.75 -11.68 1.07
N PHE A 368 27.52 -12.98 0.84
CA PHE A 368 28.40 -14.06 1.30
C PHE A 368 29.30 -14.66 0.21
N LEU A 369 28.96 -14.48 -1.06
CA LEU A 369 29.71 -14.98 -2.21
C LEU A 369 29.81 -13.88 -3.29
N PRO A 370 30.38 -12.69 -2.98
CA PRO A 370 30.43 -11.58 -3.91
C PRO A 370 31.28 -11.89 -5.14
N PRO A 371 30.88 -11.37 -6.32
CA PRO A 371 31.69 -11.49 -7.52
C PRO A 371 33.02 -10.72 -7.36
N PRO A 372 34.11 -11.19 -8.03
CA PRO A 372 35.35 -10.46 -8.08
C PRO A 372 35.19 -9.10 -8.76
N ASP A 373 36.05 -8.13 -8.41
CA ASP A 373 36.05 -6.78 -8.99
C ASP A 373 35.99 -6.80 -10.52
N GLY A 374 34.99 -6.13 -11.08
CA GLY A 374 34.80 -5.99 -12.53
C GLY A 374 34.18 -7.21 -13.21
N VAL A 375 33.73 -8.20 -12.47
CA VAL A 375 32.95 -9.34 -12.98
C VAL A 375 31.47 -9.05 -12.73
N GLU A 376 30.67 -9.19 -13.78
CA GLU A 376 29.23 -9.01 -13.70
C GLU A 376 28.61 -10.16 -12.88
N PRO A 377 27.75 -9.87 -11.87
CA PRO A 377 27.27 -10.88 -10.92
C PRO A 377 26.57 -12.08 -11.57
N LEU A 378 25.68 -11.87 -12.53
CA LEU A 378 24.97 -12.97 -13.19
C LEU A 378 25.95 -13.89 -13.97
N THR A 379 26.97 -13.30 -14.60
CA THR A 379 28.03 -14.07 -15.26
C THR A 379 28.84 -14.88 -14.24
N PHE A 380 29.16 -14.28 -13.08
CA PHE A 380 29.89 -14.98 -12.02
C PHE A 380 29.09 -16.18 -11.49
N TYR A 381 27.81 -16.01 -11.14
CA TYR A 381 27.00 -17.11 -10.62
C TYR A 381 26.68 -18.19 -11.66
N ALA A 382 26.60 -17.83 -12.94
CA ALA A 382 26.41 -18.80 -14.01
C ALA A 382 27.64 -19.69 -14.24
N TYR A 383 28.86 -19.16 -13.97
CA TYR A 383 30.12 -19.83 -14.25
C TYR A 383 31.09 -19.85 -13.06
N LEU A 384 30.58 -20.11 -11.85
CA LEU A 384 31.40 -20.13 -10.62
C LEU A 384 32.70 -20.94 -10.74
N GLY A 385 32.66 -22.05 -11.49
CA GLY A 385 33.84 -22.91 -11.74
C GLY A 385 34.99 -22.23 -12.48
N ASP A 386 34.70 -21.19 -13.28
CA ASP A 386 35.70 -20.42 -14.02
C ASP A 386 36.41 -19.39 -13.13
N TYR A 387 35.83 -19.07 -11.98
CA TYR A 387 36.30 -18.06 -11.04
C TYR A 387 36.83 -18.65 -9.72
N VAL A 388 36.98 -19.96 -9.61
CA VAL A 388 37.34 -20.67 -8.36
C VAL A 388 38.54 -20.06 -7.63
N ASP A 389 39.59 -19.63 -8.36
CA ASP A 389 40.78 -19.00 -7.79
C ASP A 389 40.60 -17.54 -7.36
N GLN A 390 39.43 -16.94 -7.65
CA GLN A 390 39.11 -15.55 -7.37
C GLN A 390 38.01 -15.42 -6.30
N ILE A 391 37.42 -16.53 -5.86
CA ILE A 391 36.39 -16.53 -4.80
C ILE A 391 37.03 -16.15 -3.47
N ASP A 392 36.41 -15.23 -2.73
CA ASP A 392 36.82 -14.87 -1.37
C ASP A 392 36.39 -15.97 -0.37
N LEU A 393 37.30 -16.92 -0.15
CA LEU A 393 37.06 -18.02 0.79
C LEU A 393 36.97 -17.57 2.26
N VAL A 394 37.50 -16.38 2.59
CA VAL A 394 37.36 -15.83 3.95
C VAL A 394 35.94 -15.34 4.17
N LYS A 395 35.39 -14.67 3.17
CA LYS A 395 34.01 -14.20 3.21
C LYS A 395 33.00 -15.35 3.11
N TRP A 396 33.29 -16.37 2.28
CA TRP A 396 32.44 -17.56 2.20
C TRP A 396 32.41 -18.35 3.52
N ASN A 397 33.53 -18.37 4.26
CA ASN A 397 33.67 -19.01 5.58
C ASN A 397 33.10 -20.45 5.65
N GLY A 398 33.26 -21.23 4.56
CA GLY A 398 32.68 -22.58 4.47
C GLY A 398 31.14 -22.61 4.43
N GLY A 399 30.48 -21.52 4.03
CA GLY A 399 29.05 -21.44 3.87
C GLY A 399 28.22 -21.39 5.17
N ALA A 400 28.87 -21.32 6.34
CA ALA A 400 28.17 -21.38 7.62
C ALA A 400 27.33 -20.14 7.88
N GLU A 401 27.82 -18.95 7.53
CA GLU A 401 27.11 -17.68 7.68
C GLU A 401 25.99 -17.56 6.65
N PHE A 402 26.25 -17.98 5.40
CA PHE A 402 25.21 -18.09 4.37
C PHE A 402 24.07 -19.03 4.80
N SER A 403 24.40 -20.21 5.36
CA SER A 403 23.42 -21.16 5.90
C SER A 403 22.55 -20.52 6.98
N ALA A 404 23.17 -19.83 7.95
CA ALA A 404 22.44 -19.16 9.01
C ALA A 404 21.52 -18.05 8.49
N ALA A 405 22.01 -17.24 7.54
CA ALA A 405 21.22 -16.18 6.91
C ALA A 405 20.09 -16.74 6.03
N LEU A 406 20.29 -17.84 5.33
CA LEU A 406 19.26 -18.53 4.57
C LEU A 406 18.12 -19.03 5.48
N LEU A 407 18.49 -19.59 6.65
CA LEU A 407 17.49 -20.00 7.65
C LEU A 407 16.70 -18.79 8.16
N ASP A 408 17.38 -17.77 8.66
CA ASP A 408 16.78 -16.60 9.32
C ASP A 408 15.96 -15.73 8.37
N ARG A 409 16.41 -15.53 7.12
CA ARG A 409 15.81 -14.58 6.18
C ARG A 409 14.86 -15.21 5.14
N VAL A 410 14.92 -16.53 4.94
CA VAL A 410 14.16 -17.22 3.88
C VAL A 410 13.31 -18.36 4.45
N ILE A 411 13.94 -19.31 5.15
CA ILE A 411 13.26 -20.54 5.56
C ILE A 411 12.29 -20.29 6.72
N ASP A 412 12.77 -19.75 7.84
CA ASP A 412 11.93 -19.48 9.02
C ASP A 412 10.76 -18.52 8.73
N PRO A 413 10.96 -17.38 8.01
CA PRO A 413 9.85 -16.52 7.60
C PRO A 413 8.86 -17.23 6.67
N GLY A 414 9.34 -18.12 5.79
CA GLY A 414 8.50 -18.93 4.90
C GLY A 414 7.63 -19.93 5.66
N ILE A 415 8.24 -20.69 6.59
CA ILE A 415 7.52 -21.64 7.46
C ILE A 415 6.45 -20.90 8.26
N HIS A 416 6.82 -19.80 8.90
CA HIS A 416 5.90 -18.99 9.70
C HIS A 416 4.74 -18.45 8.87
N ALA A 417 4.99 -17.97 7.65
CA ALA A 417 3.97 -17.45 6.75
C ALA A 417 2.95 -18.53 6.34
N VAL A 418 3.42 -19.77 6.09
CA VAL A 418 2.53 -20.92 5.82
C VAL A 418 1.68 -21.24 7.05
N ASP A 419 2.29 -21.28 8.24
CA ASP A 419 1.58 -21.53 9.49
C ASP A 419 0.49 -20.49 9.78
N LEU A 420 0.73 -19.22 9.44
CA LEU A 420 -0.28 -18.16 9.55
C LEU A 420 -1.48 -18.41 8.62
N LEU A 421 -1.24 -18.75 7.36
CA LEU A 421 -2.29 -19.03 6.39
C LEU A 421 -3.11 -20.30 6.75
N ASP A 422 -2.48 -21.27 7.38
CA ASP A 422 -3.14 -22.49 7.85
C ASP A 422 -3.93 -22.27 9.16
N THR A 423 -3.46 -21.37 10.01
CA THR A 423 -4.07 -21.09 11.32
C THR A 423 -5.27 -20.15 11.21
N TRP A 424 -5.18 -19.12 10.38
CA TRP A 424 -6.18 -18.05 10.31
C TRP A 424 -7.05 -18.21 9.07
N PRO A 425 -8.32 -18.64 9.21
CA PRO A 425 -9.16 -19.05 8.07
C PRO A 425 -9.75 -17.87 7.29
N TYR A 426 -9.68 -16.64 7.82
CA TYR A 426 -10.30 -15.46 7.22
C TYR A 426 -9.27 -14.39 6.90
N LEU A 427 -9.40 -13.77 5.74
CA LEU A 427 -8.55 -12.70 5.25
C LEU A 427 -9.41 -11.50 4.84
N THR A 428 -9.09 -10.33 5.37
CA THR A 428 -9.67 -9.05 4.94
C THR A 428 -8.60 -8.22 4.28
N ARG A 429 -8.87 -7.66 3.10
CA ARG A 429 -8.05 -6.64 2.44
C ARG A 429 -8.79 -5.31 2.42
N MET A 430 -8.15 -4.28 2.93
CA MET A 430 -8.59 -2.90 2.89
C MET A 430 -7.58 -2.04 2.14
N TYR A 431 -8.06 -1.05 1.40
CA TYR A 431 -7.24 -0.19 0.57
C TYR A 431 -7.64 1.27 0.74
N THR A 432 -6.66 2.16 0.76
CA THR A 432 -6.85 3.60 0.73
C THR A 432 -5.75 4.30 -0.05
N LEU A 433 -6.03 5.51 -0.46
CA LEU A 433 -5.10 6.50 -0.99
C LEU A 433 -5.18 7.68 -0.04
N ILE A 434 -4.07 8.09 0.53
CA ILE A 434 -4.05 9.13 1.56
C ILE A 434 -2.86 10.06 1.36
N SER A 435 -3.14 11.35 1.40
CA SER A 435 -2.13 12.40 1.26
C SER A 435 -1.54 12.82 2.60
N PRO A 436 -0.31 13.37 2.63
CA PRO A 436 0.36 13.75 3.89
C PRO A 436 -0.48 14.68 4.78
N GLY A 437 -1.29 15.55 4.17
CA GLY A 437 -2.19 16.47 4.88
C GLY A 437 -3.30 15.79 5.68
N GLU A 438 -3.64 14.55 5.35
CA GLU A 438 -4.74 13.75 5.90
C GLU A 438 -4.26 12.75 6.95
N MET A 439 -2.96 12.43 6.98
CA MET A 439 -2.33 11.52 7.93
C MET A 439 -2.20 12.14 9.33
N MET A 440 -3.35 12.49 9.93
CA MET A 440 -3.42 13.17 11.22
C MET A 440 -3.68 12.23 12.38
N GLU A 441 -4.13 11.02 12.10
CA GLU A 441 -4.44 9.97 13.06
C GLU A 441 -3.90 8.63 12.56
N ASP A 442 -3.52 7.76 13.47
CA ASP A 442 -3.14 6.39 13.16
C ASP A 442 -4.39 5.52 13.04
N PRO A 443 -4.55 4.72 11.97
CA PRO A 443 -5.70 3.85 11.83
C PRO A 443 -5.67 2.70 12.83
N ILE A 444 -6.81 2.43 13.45
CA ILE A 444 -7.04 1.32 14.38
C ILE A 444 -8.07 0.39 13.74
N PHE A 445 -7.86 -0.90 13.89
CA PHE A 445 -8.72 -1.94 13.32
C PHE A 445 -9.32 -2.82 14.40
N HIS A 446 -10.48 -3.40 14.12
CA HIS A 446 -11.16 -4.36 14.96
C HIS A 446 -11.85 -5.44 14.12
N LEU A 447 -12.23 -6.54 14.74
CA LEU A 447 -13.01 -7.60 14.12
C LEU A 447 -14.51 -7.37 14.35
N ASN A 448 -15.32 -7.67 13.32
CA ASN A 448 -16.77 -7.64 13.43
C ASN A 448 -17.37 -8.89 12.74
N PRO A 449 -17.90 -9.84 13.52
CA PRO A 449 -18.44 -11.13 13.01
C PRO A 449 -19.73 -10.99 12.21
N ASP A 450 -20.41 -9.85 12.30
CA ASP A 450 -21.70 -9.65 11.64
C ASP A 450 -21.55 -9.06 10.22
N LEU A 451 -20.33 -8.81 9.76
CA LEU A 451 -20.06 -8.32 8.40
C LEU A 451 -20.00 -9.48 7.40
N GLY A 452 -20.64 -9.30 6.24
CA GLY A 452 -20.59 -10.26 5.14
C GLY A 452 -19.27 -10.25 4.38
N ASP A 453 -19.07 -11.28 3.55
CA ASP A 453 -17.93 -11.39 2.66
C ASP A 453 -17.95 -10.33 1.56
N VAL A 454 -16.76 -10.03 1.02
CA VAL A 454 -16.56 -9.16 -0.14
C VAL A 454 -15.76 -9.94 -1.18
N ASP A 455 -16.41 -10.26 -2.30
CA ASP A 455 -15.75 -10.95 -3.41
C ASP A 455 -14.77 -10.01 -4.12
N GLN A 456 -13.62 -10.55 -4.52
CA GLN A 456 -12.68 -9.83 -5.36
C GLN A 456 -13.16 -9.69 -6.81
N LEU A 457 -13.96 -10.65 -7.31
CA LEU A 457 -14.44 -10.65 -8.70
C LEU A 457 -15.69 -9.80 -8.85
N ARG A 458 -15.59 -8.78 -9.68
CA ARG A 458 -16.67 -7.89 -10.08
C ARG A 458 -16.95 -8.07 -11.56
N THR A 459 -18.09 -8.70 -11.89
CA THR A 459 -18.46 -8.98 -13.27
C THR A 459 -19.62 -8.09 -13.70
N ALA A 460 -19.43 -7.38 -14.81
CA ALA A 460 -20.50 -6.71 -15.54
C ALA A 460 -20.83 -7.48 -16.83
N ASP A 461 -22.01 -7.27 -17.37
CA ASP A 461 -22.42 -7.81 -18.68
C ASP A 461 -22.66 -6.69 -19.69
N ASN A 462 -21.98 -6.75 -20.82
CA ASN A 462 -22.17 -5.82 -21.93
C ASN A 462 -23.09 -6.45 -22.97
N TYR A 463 -24.35 -6.05 -22.97
CA TYR A 463 -25.36 -6.45 -23.93
C TYR A 463 -25.29 -5.56 -25.17
N ASN A 464 -24.78 -6.12 -26.26
CA ASN A 464 -24.60 -5.42 -27.54
C ASN A 464 -25.90 -5.42 -28.34
N LEU A 465 -26.36 -4.21 -28.72
CA LEU A 465 -27.60 -3.99 -29.44
C LEU A 465 -27.36 -3.98 -30.96
N CYS A 466 -28.40 -4.32 -31.74
CA CYS A 466 -28.34 -4.39 -33.18
C CYS A 466 -28.05 -3.07 -33.87
N ASN A 467 -28.26 -1.94 -33.20
CA ASN A 467 -27.96 -0.60 -33.73
C ASN A 467 -26.51 -0.14 -33.51
N GLY A 468 -25.67 -0.98 -32.87
CA GLY A 468 -24.28 -0.67 -32.54
C GLY A 468 -24.07 0.02 -31.21
N ASP A 469 -25.14 0.26 -30.43
CA ASP A 469 -25.07 0.66 -29.03
C ASP A 469 -24.92 -0.54 -28.12
N SER A 470 -24.75 -0.33 -26.82
CA SER A 470 -24.81 -1.42 -25.84
C SER A 470 -25.42 -0.98 -24.51
N VAL A 471 -25.73 -1.95 -23.68
CA VAL A 471 -26.17 -1.74 -22.29
C VAL A 471 -25.29 -2.56 -21.38
N VAL A 472 -24.62 -1.90 -20.45
CA VAL A 472 -23.77 -2.58 -19.46
C VAL A 472 -24.55 -2.73 -18.17
N THR A 473 -24.80 -4.00 -17.77
CA THR A 473 -25.33 -4.34 -16.45
C THR A 473 -24.18 -4.46 -15.47
N LEU A 474 -24.13 -3.58 -14.48
CA LEU A 474 -23.11 -3.52 -13.45
C LEU A 474 -23.28 -4.62 -12.40
N PRO A 475 -22.26 -4.93 -11.57
CA PRO A 475 -22.36 -5.94 -10.50
C PRO A 475 -23.49 -5.69 -9.50
N ASP A 476 -23.90 -4.44 -9.30
CA ASP A 476 -25.02 -4.04 -8.44
C ASP A 476 -26.39 -4.11 -9.13
N GLY A 477 -26.43 -4.55 -10.39
CA GLY A 477 -27.64 -4.69 -11.19
C GLY A 477 -28.11 -3.43 -11.90
N ARG A 478 -27.41 -2.30 -11.77
CA ARG A 478 -27.72 -1.07 -12.54
C ARG A 478 -27.34 -1.28 -14.01
N GLU A 479 -28.22 -0.83 -14.88
CA GLU A 479 -27.97 -0.81 -16.33
C GLU A 479 -27.49 0.58 -16.76
N VAL A 480 -26.45 0.64 -17.57
CA VAL A 480 -25.91 1.87 -18.17
C VAL A 480 -25.93 1.77 -19.68
N TYR A 481 -26.74 2.60 -20.33
CA TYR A 481 -26.77 2.68 -21.79
C TYR A 481 -25.51 3.34 -22.34
N VAL A 482 -24.89 2.71 -23.35
CA VAL A 482 -23.64 3.13 -23.96
C VAL A 482 -23.85 3.42 -25.44
N PRO A 483 -23.96 4.69 -25.85
CA PRO A 483 -24.06 5.08 -27.25
C PRO A 483 -22.80 4.68 -28.03
N GLY A 484 -22.97 4.05 -29.19
CA GLY A 484 -21.87 3.55 -30.01
C GLY A 484 -21.13 2.34 -29.46
N GLY A 485 -21.50 1.85 -28.27
CA GLY A 485 -21.09 0.57 -27.67
C GLY A 485 -19.61 0.32 -27.41
N GLN A 486 -18.73 1.32 -27.51
CA GLN A 486 -17.27 1.10 -27.53
C GLN A 486 -16.48 1.84 -26.46
N THR A 487 -17.07 2.82 -25.80
CA THR A 487 -16.40 3.60 -24.75
C THR A 487 -17.36 3.87 -23.59
N TRP A 488 -16.83 3.85 -22.36
CA TRP A 488 -17.61 4.17 -21.19
C TRP A 488 -18.14 5.60 -21.29
N PRO A 489 -19.46 5.84 -21.04
CA PRO A 489 -20.05 7.15 -21.27
C PRO A 489 -19.62 8.14 -20.19
N THR A 490 -19.36 9.37 -20.60
CA THR A 490 -19.30 10.49 -19.66
C THR A 490 -20.74 10.88 -19.32
N ILE A 491 -21.27 10.33 -18.23
CA ILE A 491 -22.60 10.65 -17.76
C ILE A 491 -22.59 12.10 -17.28
N PRO A 492 -23.39 13.01 -17.87
CA PRO A 492 -23.41 14.42 -17.48
C PRO A 492 -23.88 14.54 -16.03
N ASN A 493 -23.41 15.58 -15.37
CA ASN A 493 -23.64 15.99 -14.00
C ASN A 493 -22.59 15.50 -13.01
N GLU A 494 -22.48 16.23 -11.93
CA GLU A 494 -21.62 15.94 -10.78
C GLU A 494 -22.14 14.68 -10.09
N MET A 495 -21.66 13.51 -10.55
CA MET A 495 -21.98 12.23 -9.93
C MET A 495 -20.96 11.95 -8.82
N TRP A 496 -21.44 11.52 -7.66
CA TRP A 496 -20.61 11.15 -6.51
C TRP A 496 -19.66 10.00 -6.85
N TRP A 497 -18.46 10.05 -6.30
CA TRP A 497 -17.48 8.97 -6.40
C TRP A 497 -17.76 7.87 -5.39
N GLU A 498 -18.24 8.25 -4.22
CA GLU A 498 -18.72 7.37 -3.16
C GLU A 498 -20.21 7.03 -3.35
N GLU A 499 -20.56 5.78 -3.15
CA GLU A 499 -21.94 5.36 -3.04
C GLU A 499 -22.44 5.51 -1.61
N GLU A 500 -21.65 5.01 -0.64
CA GLU A 500 -21.92 5.18 0.78
C GLU A 500 -20.64 5.52 1.55
N VAL A 501 -20.79 6.32 2.58
CA VAL A 501 -19.79 6.51 3.63
C VAL A 501 -20.37 5.96 4.93
N GLN A 502 -19.62 5.08 5.58
CA GLN A 502 -20.07 4.30 6.71
C GLN A 502 -19.12 4.42 7.91
N THR A 503 -19.64 4.17 9.11
CA THR A 503 -18.85 3.75 10.27
C THR A 503 -19.20 2.32 10.61
N ILE A 504 -18.21 1.56 11.03
CA ILE A 504 -18.37 0.14 11.39
C ILE A 504 -18.09 0.00 12.87
N GLY A 505 -19.05 -0.57 13.61
CA GLY A 505 -18.88 -0.89 15.03
C GLY A 505 -18.29 -2.28 15.24
N LEU A 506 -18.01 -2.63 16.50
CA LEU A 506 -17.50 -3.95 16.89
C LEU A 506 -18.47 -5.10 16.56
N LYS A 507 -19.76 -4.80 16.40
CA LYS A 507 -20.83 -5.74 16.06
C LYS A 507 -21.92 -5.04 15.27
N GLY A 508 -22.73 -5.83 14.57
CA GLY A 508 -23.88 -5.35 13.80
C GLY A 508 -23.49 -4.83 12.41
N ALA A 509 -24.51 -4.38 11.70
CA ALA A 509 -24.34 -3.83 10.35
C ALA A 509 -23.64 -2.45 10.41
N PRO A 510 -22.94 -2.04 9.33
CA PRO A 510 -22.40 -0.69 9.23
C PRO A 510 -23.48 0.39 9.39
N MET A 511 -23.12 1.48 10.06
CA MET A 511 -23.98 2.66 10.15
C MET A 511 -23.66 3.61 9.00
N THR A 512 -24.59 3.82 8.10
CA THR A 512 -24.43 4.71 6.95
C THR A 512 -24.52 6.18 7.38
N LEU A 513 -23.51 6.96 7.07
CA LEU A 513 -23.43 8.41 7.27
C LEU A 513 -23.91 9.16 6.02
N VAL A 514 -23.55 8.67 4.84
CA VAL A 514 -23.95 9.19 3.53
C VAL A 514 -24.44 8.02 2.68
N ASN A 515 -25.56 8.20 2.01
CA ASN A 515 -26.08 7.25 1.03
C ASN A 515 -26.50 7.98 -0.25
N ASN A 516 -25.76 7.78 -1.31
CA ASN A 516 -26.00 8.37 -2.62
C ASN A 516 -26.68 7.39 -3.60
N THR A 517 -26.99 6.15 -3.19
CA THR A 517 -27.52 5.08 -4.04
C THR A 517 -28.73 5.53 -4.86
N ASN A 518 -29.72 6.15 -4.21
CA ASN A 518 -30.92 6.64 -4.91
C ASN A 518 -30.62 7.79 -5.88
N ALA A 519 -29.70 8.68 -5.53
CA ALA A 519 -29.32 9.80 -6.37
C ALA A 519 -28.53 9.31 -7.59
N ILE A 520 -27.58 8.39 -7.41
CA ILE A 520 -26.82 7.75 -8.50
C ILE A 520 -27.78 6.99 -9.42
N THR A 521 -28.67 6.17 -8.86
CA THR A 521 -29.67 5.41 -9.63
C THR A 521 -30.56 6.34 -10.45
N LYS A 522 -30.99 7.48 -9.88
CA LYS A 522 -31.77 8.47 -10.61
C LYS A 522 -30.99 9.06 -11.79
N VAL A 523 -29.74 9.43 -11.61
CA VAL A 523 -28.90 9.99 -12.69
C VAL A 523 -28.73 8.99 -13.82
N VAL A 524 -28.46 7.71 -13.50
CA VAL A 524 -28.35 6.62 -14.48
C VAL A 524 -29.67 6.39 -15.21
N THR A 525 -30.78 6.40 -14.47
CA THR A 525 -32.12 6.26 -15.07
C THR A 525 -32.42 7.41 -16.02
N ASP A 526 -32.19 8.66 -15.62
CA ASP A 526 -32.38 9.84 -16.48
C ASP A 526 -31.49 9.77 -17.75
N TRP A 527 -30.24 9.31 -17.59
CA TRP A 527 -29.33 9.05 -18.70
C TRP A 527 -29.89 8.02 -19.69
N ASN A 528 -30.30 6.85 -19.18
CA ASN A 528 -30.88 5.78 -19.99
C ASN A 528 -32.15 6.24 -20.72
N LEU A 529 -33.07 6.91 -20.03
CA LEU A 529 -34.29 7.46 -20.63
C LEU A 529 -34.01 8.49 -21.73
N SER A 530 -32.97 9.30 -21.57
CA SER A 530 -32.56 10.26 -22.62
C SER A 530 -32.08 9.58 -23.90
N HIS A 531 -31.70 8.31 -23.81
CA HIS A 531 -31.29 7.45 -24.94
C HIS A 531 -32.39 6.44 -25.34
N ASN A 532 -33.62 6.60 -24.85
CA ASN A 532 -34.76 5.71 -25.07
C ASN A 532 -34.53 4.27 -24.58
N TRP A 533 -33.87 4.11 -23.44
CA TRP A 533 -33.70 2.84 -22.76
C TRP A 533 -34.44 2.82 -21.40
N PRO A 534 -35.19 1.72 -21.02
CA PRO A 534 -35.47 0.54 -21.86
C PRO A 534 -36.39 0.89 -23.04
N ARG A 535 -36.34 0.07 -24.09
CA ARG A 535 -37.24 0.23 -25.26
C ARG A 535 -38.68 -0.10 -24.86
N ALA A 536 -39.65 0.48 -25.55
CA ALA A 536 -41.07 0.29 -25.22
C ALA A 536 -41.56 -1.15 -25.37
N ASP A 537 -40.88 -1.94 -26.19
CA ASP A 537 -41.12 -3.37 -26.43
C ASP A 537 -40.43 -4.29 -25.41
N ASP A 538 -39.38 -3.85 -24.73
CA ASP A 538 -38.67 -4.60 -23.69
C ASP A 538 -39.43 -4.62 -22.35
N THR A 539 -40.43 -3.75 -22.15
CA THR A 539 -41.22 -3.66 -20.91
C THR A 539 -42.14 -4.85 -20.66
N GLY A 540 -42.16 -5.85 -21.54
CA GLY A 540 -43.01 -7.07 -21.45
C GLY A 540 -42.45 -8.22 -20.60
N ASN A 541 -41.19 -8.19 -20.20
CA ASN A 541 -40.55 -9.34 -19.54
C ASN A 541 -39.69 -8.93 -18.33
N THR A 542 -40.33 -8.34 -17.30
CA THR A 542 -39.66 -8.11 -16.03
C THR A 542 -39.64 -9.41 -15.23
N PRO A 543 -38.48 -9.97 -14.83
CA PRO A 543 -38.43 -11.04 -13.85
C PRO A 543 -38.87 -10.45 -12.50
N THR A 544 -40.02 -10.88 -12.03
CA THR A 544 -40.46 -10.59 -10.66
C THR A 544 -39.57 -11.31 -9.66
N GLY A 545 -38.52 -10.63 -9.21
CA GLY A 545 -37.74 -11.01 -8.03
C GLY A 545 -38.58 -10.75 -6.77
N GLY A 546 -38.84 -11.83 -6.02
CA GLY A 546 -39.64 -11.78 -4.81
C GLY A 546 -39.02 -10.92 -3.72
N GLY A 547 -39.79 -9.95 -3.26
CA GLY A 547 -39.43 -9.20 -2.07
C GLY A 547 -39.76 -10.00 -0.81
N ASP A 548 -38.78 -10.21 0.02
CA ASP A 548 -38.99 -10.59 1.42
C ASP A 548 -38.93 -9.33 2.30
N SER A 549 -40.08 -9.08 2.90
CA SER A 549 -40.31 -8.07 3.92
C SER A 549 -39.65 -8.49 5.23
N MET A 550 -38.68 -7.76 5.72
CA MET A 550 -38.24 -7.89 7.11
C MET A 550 -38.82 -6.78 7.98
N THR A 551 -39.54 -7.24 8.97
CA THR A 551 -40.11 -6.44 10.06
C THR A 551 -39.01 -5.94 11.02
N GLU A 552 -39.08 -4.65 11.32
CA GLU A 552 -38.34 -4.02 12.40
C GLU A 552 -38.74 -4.59 13.77
N THR A 553 -37.75 -4.89 14.60
CA THR A 553 -37.94 -5.00 16.06
C THR A 553 -36.83 -4.23 16.76
N ASP A 554 -37.24 -3.13 17.36
CA ASP A 554 -36.47 -2.37 18.34
C ASP A 554 -36.12 -3.23 19.56
N THR A 555 -34.85 -3.22 19.99
CA THR A 555 -34.48 -3.47 21.38
C THR A 555 -33.25 -2.65 21.77
N ASP A 556 -33.48 -1.63 22.59
CA ASP A 556 -32.48 -0.91 23.38
C ASP A 556 -31.77 -1.84 24.37
N SER A 557 -30.45 -1.75 24.41
CA SER A 557 -29.65 -2.02 25.64
C SER A 557 -28.27 -1.36 25.56
N PRO A 558 -27.80 -0.76 26.66
CA PRO A 558 -26.56 0.01 26.69
C PRO A 558 -25.33 -0.91 26.82
N LEU A 559 -24.30 -0.62 26.08
CA LEU A 559 -23.01 -1.28 26.18
C LEU A 559 -22.00 -0.36 26.84
N ASP A 560 -21.64 -0.70 28.06
CA ASP A 560 -20.37 -0.32 28.71
C ASP A 560 -19.39 -1.47 28.43
N ASP A 561 -18.35 -1.20 27.63
CA ASP A 561 -17.07 -1.91 27.69
C ASP A 561 -16.02 -1.09 26.94
N GLU A 562 -14.99 -0.68 27.67
CA GLU A 562 -13.85 0.06 27.12
C GLU A 562 -12.93 -0.88 26.31
N PRO A 563 -12.55 -0.51 25.07
CA PRO A 563 -11.50 -1.23 24.34
C PRO A 563 -10.12 -0.88 24.90
N GLY A 564 -9.29 -1.89 25.07
CA GLY A 564 -7.89 -1.76 25.47
C GLY A 564 -7.14 -0.83 24.53
N ALA A 565 -6.39 0.10 25.09
CA ALA A 565 -5.72 1.14 24.35
C ALA A 565 -4.47 0.63 23.66
N CYS A 566 -4.46 0.75 22.37
CA CYS A 566 -3.27 0.93 21.56
C CYS A 566 -2.61 2.27 21.95
N GLY A 567 -1.28 2.38 21.89
CA GLY A 567 -0.53 3.61 22.21
C GLY A 567 -0.91 4.84 21.40
N CYS A 568 -1.88 4.75 20.52
CA CYS A 568 -2.46 5.79 19.71
C CYS A 568 -3.61 6.56 20.41
N ARG A 569 -3.61 6.70 21.73
CA ARG A 569 -4.66 7.42 22.47
C ARG A 569 -4.57 8.92 22.25
N SER A 570 -5.54 9.49 21.54
CA SER A 570 -5.89 10.89 21.69
C SER A 570 -6.92 11.05 22.81
N ASN A 571 -6.46 11.33 24.02
CA ASN A 571 -7.31 11.73 25.15
C ASN A 571 -7.29 13.25 25.28
N ASP A 572 -8.12 13.96 24.53
CA ASP A 572 -8.50 15.33 24.90
C ASP A 572 -10.03 15.46 25.06
N PRO A 573 -10.57 15.44 26.31
CA PRO A 573 -11.98 15.66 26.57
C PRO A 573 -12.40 17.14 26.50
N ARG A 574 -11.55 18.07 25.98
CA ARG A 574 -11.82 19.52 25.97
C ARG A 574 -12.43 20.05 24.68
N GLY A 575 -12.62 19.23 23.65
CA GLY A 575 -13.15 19.67 22.34
C GLY A 575 -14.66 19.96 22.28
N LEU A 576 -15.46 19.54 23.26
CA LEU A 576 -16.93 19.55 23.13
C LEU A 576 -17.61 20.86 23.56
N TRP A 577 -16.90 21.89 24.00
CA TRP A 577 -17.51 23.16 24.48
C TRP A 577 -17.27 24.40 23.59
N LEU A 578 -16.58 24.28 22.47
CA LEU A 578 -16.28 25.43 21.58
C LEU A 578 -17.15 25.53 20.31
N MET A 579 -17.95 24.52 19.99
CA MET A 579 -18.81 24.56 18.79
C MET A 579 -20.16 25.29 18.98
N LEU A 580 -20.56 25.64 20.21
CA LEU A 580 -21.81 26.38 20.48
C LEU A 580 -21.65 27.91 20.54
N GLY A 581 -20.41 28.42 20.46
CA GLY A 581 -20.11 29.85 20.57
C GLY A 581 -20.01 30.64 19.25
N LEU A 582 -19.88 29.98 18.10
CA LEU A 582 -19.59 30.65 16.82
C LEU A 582 -20.80 30.90 15.90
N LEU A 583 -21.98 30.44 16.28
CA LEU A 583 -23.24 30.70 15.52
C LEU A 583 -23.95 32.01 15.87
N ALA A 584 -23.47 32.76 16.86
CA ALA A 584 -24.13 34.00 17.33
C ALA A 584 -23.52 35.32 16.82
N LEU A 585 -22.43 35.31 16.04
CA LEU A 585 -21.72 36.54 15.66
C LEU A 585 -21.68 36.86 14.15
N ARG A 586 -22.50 36.22 13.32
CA ARG A 586 -22.54 36.52 11.88
C ARG A 586 -23.87 37.14 11.44
N ARG A 587 -24.34 38.13 12.19
CA ARG A 587 -25.44 39.02 11.75
C ARG A 587 -25.20 40.43 12.30
N ARG A 588 -24.45 41.25 11.59
CA ARG A 588 -24.54 42.72 11.47
C ARG A 588 -23.24 43.31 10.93
N ARG A 589 -23.24 43.62 9.65
CA ARG A 589 -22.68 44.85 9.07
C ARG A 589 -22.79 44.81 7.55
N THR A 590 -23.94 45.25 7.08
CA THR A 590 -24.05 45.99 5.83
C THR A 590 -24.55 47.37 6.24
N THR A 591 -23.76 48.43 5.96
CA THR A 591 -24.18 49.69 5.37
C THR A 591 -23.02 50.71 5.46
N SER A 592 -22.82 51.35 4.31
CA SER A 592 -22.27 52.71 4.05
C SER A 592 -20.74 52.88 4.24
N LEU A 593 -19.98 53.09 3.23
CA LEU A 593 -19.77 54.15 2.25
C LEU A 593 -18.74 53.71 1.25
#